data_ddc56027a0f9b63c86351d7891f640b4
#
_entry.id   ddc56027a0f9b63c86351d7891f640b4
#
_cell.length_a   1.000
_cell.length_b   1.000
_cell.length_c   1.000
_cell.angle_alpha   90.00
_cell.angle_beta   90.00
_cell.angle_gamma   90.00
#
_symmetry.space_group_name_H-M   'P 1'
#
loop_
_entity.id
_entity.type
_entity.pdbx_description
1 polymer ?
#
loop_
_entity_poly.entity_id
_entity_poly.type
_entity_poly.pdbx_seq_one_letter_code
_entity_poly.pdbx_strand_id
1 'polypeptide(L)'
;MLDTGLQTQTGGRLKRALEFVEDENFLMTYGDGLTNSDTNAAIDQHEKSGCVATLTAIQPSGRFGELEIQDNRVSAFHEKPETEDTFINGGFFVFHRRIGDYLEGNDCILEREPLERLARAHARSWRVSNRRQVFG
;
A
#
# COMPACT_ATOMS: atom_id res chain seq x y z
N MET A 1 -17.84 14.10 5.75
CA MET A 1 -16.35 14.07 5.86
C MET A 1 -16.02 13.90 7.33
N LEU A 2 -15.19 12.91 7.67
CA LEU A 2 -14.79 12.64 9.06
C LEU A 2 -13.54 13.45 9.40
N ASP A 3 -13.60 14.25 10.48
CA ASP A 3 -12.40 14.89 11.03
C ASP A 3 -11.63 13.86 11.88
N THR A 4 -10.46 13.49 11.41
CA THR A 4 -9.56 12.55 12.10
C THR A 4 -8.42 13.22 12.85
N GLY A 5 -8.43 14.55 12.94
CA GLY A 5 -7.40 15.37 13.60
C GLY A 5 -6.20 15.66 12.70
N LEU A 6 -5.68 16.88 12.79
CA LEU A 6 -4.62 17.39 11.91
C LEU A 6 -3.31 16.60 12.04
N GLN A 7 -2.94 16.22 13.26
CA GLN A 7 -1.68 15.53 13.57
C GLN A 7 -1.76 14.00 13.53
N THR A 8 -2.95 13.45 13.25
CA THR A 8 -3.16 12.00 13.23
C THR A 8 -2.51 11.38 11.99
N GLN A 9 -1.72 10.34 12.18
CA GLN A 9 -1.05 9.59 11.12
C GLN A 9 -1.99 8.61 10.41
N THR A 10 -1.55 8.00 9.31
CA THR A 10 -2.36 7.16 8.41
C THR A 10 -3.08 6.02 9.14
N GLY A 11 -2.40 5.28 10.00
CA GLY A 11 -3.00 4.21 10.79
C GLY A 11 -4.00 4.71 11.83
N GLY A 12 -3.72 5.83 12.50
CA GLY A 12 -4.65 6.45 13.43
C GLY A 12 -5.92 6.95 12.74
N ARG A 13 -5.79 7.51 11.52
CA ARG A 13 -6.94 7.93 10.69
C ARG A 13 -7.80 6.73 10.30
N LEU A 14 -7.15 5.66 9.84
CA LEU A 14 -7.84 4.42 9.50
C LEU A 14 -8.59 3.84 10.71
N LYS A 15 -7.95 3.81 11.88
CA LYS A 15 -8.59 3.33 13.12
C LYS A 15 -9.86 4.09 13.45
N ARG A 16 -9.86 5.41 13.34
CA ARG A 16 -11.05 6.25 13.57
C ARG A 16 -12.11 6.04 12.49
N ALA A 17 -11.70 5.86 11.23
CA ALA A 17 -12.62 5.60 10.14
C ALA A 17 -13.35 4.25 10.30
N LEU A 18 -12.71 3.25 10.91
CA LEU A 18 -13.31 1.93 11.16
C LEU A 18 -14.54 1.96 12.06
N GLU A 19 -14.70 2.99 12.88
CA GLU A 19 -15.91 3.18 13.69
C GLU A 19 -17.16 3.44 12.85
N PHE A 20 -16.98 3.90 11.62
CA PHE A 20 -18.04 4.27 10.67
C PHE A 20 -18.17 3.30 9.48
N VAL A 21 -17.30 2.32 9.40
CA VAL A 21 -17.35 1.26 8.36
C VAL A 21 -18.20 0.13 8.93
N GLU A 22 -19.31 -0.19 8.29
CA GLU A 22 -20.23 -1.28 8.72
C GLU A 22 -19.84 -2.63 8.12
N ASP A 23 -19.27 -2.62 6.91
CA ASP A 23 -18.88 -3.83 6.18
C ASP A 23 -17.66 -4.51 6.79
N GLU A 24 -17.59 -5.84 6.65
CA GLU A 24 -16.44 -6.62 7.10
C GLU A 24 -15.19 -6.35 6.26
N ASN A 25 -15.37 -6.14 4.94
CA ASN A 25 -14.32 -5.80 4.00
C ASN A 25 -14.55 -4.41 3.43
N PHE A 26 -13.50 -3.65 3.25
CA PHE A 26 -13.59 -2.30 2.69
C PHE A 26 -12.36 -1.95 1.85
N LEU A 27 -12.55 -1.02 0.92
CA LEU A 27 -11.48 -0.45 0.11
C LEU A 27 -10.88 0.77 0.81
N MET A 28 -9.56 0.87 0.73
CA MET A 28 -8.83 2.05 1.15
C MET A 28 -7.86 2.47 0.05
N THR A 29 -7.81 3.77 -0.22
CA THR A 29 -6.83 4.37 -1.13
C THR A 29 -6.29 5.68 -0.56
N TYR A 30 -5.14 6.12 -1.07
CA TYR A 30 -4.64 7.47 -0.83
C TYR A 30 -5.36 8.47 -1.74
N GLY A 31 -5.46 9.73 -1.29
CA GLY A 31 -6.23 10.75 -1.99
C GLY A 31 -5.59 11.28 -3.28
N ASP A 32 -4.34 10.94 -3.53
CA ASP A 32 -3.52 11.40 -4.66
C ASP A 32 -3.19 10.29 -5.68
N GLY A 33 -3.67 9.07 -5.45
CA GLY A 33 -3.44 7.94 -6.33
C GLY A 33 -4.57 7.68 -7.31
N LEU A 34 -4.22 7.41 -8.57
CA LEU A 34 -5.14 6.91 -9.59
C LEU A 34 -4.67 5.54 -10.07
N THR A 35 -5.62 4.65 -10.37
CA THR A 35 -5.30 3.32 -10.92
C THR A 35 -6.22 2.97 -12.06
N ASN A 36 -5.70 2.23 -13.02
CA ASN A 36 -6.46 1.52 -14.04
C ASN A 36 -6.62 0.03 -13.71
N SER A 37 -6.22 -0.39 -12.51
CA SER A 37 -6.38 -1.77 -12.06
C SER A 37 -7.86 -2.09 -11.83
N ASP A 38 -8.22 -3.35 -12.06
CA ASP A 38 -9.55 -3.84 -11.75
C ASP A 38 -9.73 -4.03 -10.24
N THR A 39 -10.39 -3.08 -9.60
CA THR A 39 -10.66 -3.10 -8.16
C THR A 39 -11.64 -4.22 -7.78
N ASN A 40 -12.56 -4.61 -8.66
CA ASN A 40 -13.46 -5.72 -8.39
C ASN A 40 -12.71 -7.05 -8.32
N ALA A 41 -11.74 -7.25 -9.21
CA ALA A 41 -10.86 -8.42 -9.15
C ALA A 41 -10.05 -8.47 -7.85
N ALA A 42 -9.63 -7.31 -7.31
CA ALA A 42 -8.94 -7.24 -6.03
C ALA A 42 -9.86 -7.62 -4.86
N ILE A 43 -11.11 -7.16 -4.87
CA ILE A 43 -12.12 -7.52 -3.87
C ILE A 43 -12.41 -9.01 -3.92
N ASP A 44 -12.71 -9.56 -5.09
CA ASP A 44 -12.98 -10.98 -5.27
C ASP A 44 -11.82 -11.86 -4.78
N GLN A 45 -10.59 -11.43 -5.06
CA GLN A 45 -9.40 -12.13 -4.60
C GLN A 45 -9.26 -12.07 -3.07
N HIS A 46 -9.55 -10.92 -2.48
CA HIS A 46 -9.52 -10.72 -1.04
C HIS A 46 -10.52 -11.63 -0.33
N GLU A 47 -11.76 -11.64 -0.78
CA GLU A 47 -12.83 -12.49 -0.22
C GLU A 47 -12.51 -13.97 -0.31
N LYS A 48 -12.04 -14.44 -1.46
CA LYS A 48 -11.63 -15.84 -1.67
C LYS A 48 -10.42 -16.24 -0.81
N SER A 49 -9.56 -15.31 -0.48
CA SER A 49 -8.33 -15.59 0.28
C SER A 49 -8.54 -15.62 1.78
N GLY A 50 -9.57 -14.93 2.31
CA GLY A 50 -9.80 -14.74 3.74
C GLY A 50 -8.66 -13.97 4.45
N CYS A 51 -7.84 -13.24 3.72
CA CYS A 51 -6.74 -12.46 4.25
C CYS A 51 -7.23 -11.21 5.00
N VAL A 52 -6.39 -10.66 5.87
CA VAL A 52 -6.67 -9.38 6.55
C VAL A 52 -6.42 -8.20 5.60
N ALA A 53 -5.48 -8.34 4.70
CA ALA A 53 -5.13 -7.29 3.74
C ALA A 53 -4.81 -7.87 2.36
N THR A 54 -5.28 -7.19 1.33
CA THR A 54 -4.86 -7.36 -0.07
C THR A 54 -4.39 -6.00 -0.56
N LEU A 55 -3.24 -5.93 -1.21
CA LEU A 55 -2.70 -4.69 -1.72
C LEU A 55 -2.43 -4.79 -3.23
N THR A 56 -2.48 -3.65 -3.90
CA THR A 56 -2.01 -3.52 -5.27
C THR A 56 -0.51 -3.29 -5.25
N ALA A 57 0.25 -4.21 -5.82
CA ALA A 57 1.68 -4.04 -6.02
C ALA A 57 1.95 -3.54 -7.44
N ILE A 58 2.87 -2.61 -7.54
CA ILE A 58 3.31 -2.03 -8.79
C ILE A 58 4.75 -2.42 -9.02
N GLN A 59 5.05 -2.85 -10.22
CA GLN A 59 6.42 -2.94 -10.69
C GLN A 59 6.74 -1.61 -11.40
N PRO A 60 7.56 -0.73 -10.78
CA PRO A 60 7.91 0.51 -11.41
C PRO A 60 8.68 0.20 -12.71
N SER A 61 8.20 0.72 -13.82
CA SER A 61 9.00 0.68 -15.03
C SER A 61 10.23 1.55 -14.80
N GLY A 62 11.41 0.95 -14.84
CA GLY A 62 12.67 1.66 -14.72
C GLY A 62 12.88 2.59 -15.91
N ARG A 63 12.21 3.75 -15.90
CA ARG A 63 12.34 4.75 -16.97
C ARG A 63 13.58 5.63 -16.82
N PHE A 64 14.26 5.53 -15.69
CA PHE A 64 15.35 6.44 -15.40
C PHE A 64 16.57 5.66 -14.89
N GLY A 65 17.70 5.87 -15.53
CA GLY A 65 18.99 5.42 -15.04
C GLY A 65 19.35 6.16 -13.73
N GLU A 66 20.15 5.53 -12.91
CA GLU A 66 20.72 6.13 -11.71
C GLU A 66 21.94 6.96 -12.09
N LEU A 67 22.02 8.17 -11.56
CA LEU A 67 23.15 9.06 -11.74
C LEU A 67 24.00 9.08 -10.46
N GLU A 68 25.28 8.80 -10.59
CA GLU A 68 26.23 9.17 -9.56
C GLU A 68 26.71 10.61 -9.83
N ILE A 69 26.58 11.48 -8.82
CA ILE A 69 27.01 12.87 -8.94
C ILE A 69 28.13 13.13 -7.94
N GLN A 70 29.26 13.56 -8.43
CA GLN A 70 30.41 13.95 -7.65
C GLN A 70 30.87 15.35 -8.09
N ASP A 71 31.08 16.27 -7.14
CA ASP A 71 31.48 17.66 -7.39
C ASP A 71 30.63 18.36 -8.47
N ASN A 72 29.31 18.19 -8.37
CA ASN A 72 28.32 18.75 -9.30
C ASN A 72 28.49 18.29 -10.77
N ARG A 73 29.12 17.13 -10.97
CA ARG A 73 29.28 16.46 -12.26
C ARG A 73 28.76 15.03 -12.19
N VAL A 74 28.16 14.57 -13.27
CA VAL A 74 27.77 13.16 -13.39
C VAL A 74 29.03 12.34 -13.52
N SER A 75 29.36 11.51 -12.55
CA SER A 75 30.51 10.61 -12.53
C SER A 75 30.21 9.23 -13.11
N ALA A 76 28.93 8.76 -12.96
CA ALA A 76 28.48 7.53 -13.58
C ALA A 76 26.98 7.61 -13.91
N PHE A 77 26.57 6.84 -14.90
CA PHE A 77 25.21 6.61 -15.30
C PHE A 77 24.97 5.10 -15.35
N HIS A 78 24.03 4.62 -14.54
CA HIS A 78 23.65 3.22 -14.53
C HIS A 78 22.22 3.09 -15.05
N GLU A 79 22.06 2.54 -16.23
CA GLU A 79 20.75 2.11 -16.71
C GLU A 79 20.28 0.95 -15.84
N LYS A 80 19.10 1.07 -15.23
CA LYS A 80 18.54 -0.04 -14.44
C LYS A 80 18.15 -1.17 -15.40
N PRO A 81 18.61 -2.40 -15.16
CA PRO A 81 18.15 -3.53 -15.94
C PRO A 81 16.64 -3.73 -15.71
N GLU A 82 15.90 -4.03 -16.78
CA GLU A 82 14.43 -4.28 -16.75
C GLU A 82 14.01 -5.45 -15.84
N THR A 83 14.96 -6.14 -15.24
CA THR A 83 14.78 -7.43 -14.54
C THR A 83 14.81 -7.35 -13.02
N GLU A 84 14.85 -6.18 -12.41
CA GLU A 84 14.67 -6.12 -10.95
C GLU A 84 13.19 -6.36 -10.61
N ASP A 85 12.89 -7.52 -10.04
CA ASP A 85 11.58 -7.93 -9.49
C ASP A 85 11.20 -7.11 -8.24
N THR A 86 11.47 -5.82 -8.28
CA THR A 86 11.13 -4.89 -7.20
C THR A 86 9.70 -4.43 -7.36
N PHE A 87 8.87 -4.73 -6.37
CA PHE A 87 7.51 -4.22 -6.29
C PHE A 87 7.41 -3.13 -5.24
N ILE A 88 6.61 -2.12 -5.52
CA ILE A 88 6.28 -1.06 -4.59
C ILE A 88 4.80 -1.10 -4.23
N ASN A 89 4.47 -0.51 -3.09
CA ASN A 89 3.09 -0.36 -2.64
C ASN A 89 2.35 0.63 -3.56
N GLY A 90 1.30 0.15 -4.22
CA GLY A 90 0.45 0.97 -5.10
C GLY A 90 -0.67 1.72 -4.38
N GLY A 91 -0.79 1.56 -3.07
CA GLY A 91 -1.70 2.34 -2.24
C GLY A 91 -3.18 1.99 -2.31
N PHE A 92 -3.60 1.06 -3.19
CA PHE A 92 -4.95 0.53 -3.23
C PHE A 92 -5.00 -0.75 -2.42
N PHE A 93 -5.80 -0.75 -1.36
CA PHE A 93 -5.93 -1.86 -0.42
C PHE A 93 -7.37 -2.34 -0.36
N VAL A 94 -7.54 -3.64 -0.16
CA VAL A 94 -8.76 -4.22 0.40
C VAL A 94 -8.41 -4.73 1.78
N PHE A 95 -9.09 -4.25 2.80
CA PHE A 95 -8.91 -4.66 4.18
C PHE A 95 -10.15 -5.34 4.74
N HIS A 96 -9.92 -6.38 5.52
CA HIS A 96 -10.91 -6.86 6.49
C HIS A 96 -10.84 -6.00 7.76
N ARG A 97 -11.95 -5.80 8.46
CA ARG A 97 -12.04 -4.99 9.71
C ARG A 97 -11.02 -5.38 10.78
N ARG A 98 -10.56 -6.62 10.79
CA ARG A 98 -9.48 -7.10 11.68
C ARG A 98 -8.15 -6.35 11.53
N ILE A 99 -7.98 -5.53 10.50
CA ILE A 99 -6.83 -4.62 10.40
C ILE A 99 -6.78 -3.70 11.62
N GLY A 100 -7.91 -3.38 12.25
CA GLY A 100 -8.00 -2.57 13.46
C GLY A 100 -7.18 -3.12 14.63
N ASP A 101 -6.98 -4.44 14.72
CA ASP A 101 -6.18 -5.10 15.77
C ASP A 101 -4.68 -4.79 15.65
N TYR A 102 -4.26 -4.27 14.51
CA TYR A 102 -2.88 -3.89 14.20
C TYR A 102 -2.64 -2.38 14.35
N LEU A 103 -3.70 -1.58 14.56
CA LEU A 103 -3.62 -0.12 14.61
C LEU A 103 -3.59 0.38 16.06
N GLU A 104 -2.52 1.11 16.41
CA GLU A 104 -2.28 1.60 17.77
C GLU A 104 -2.12 3.13 17.77
N GLY A 105 -3.05 3.85 18.45
CA GLY A 105 -2.90 5.28 18.71
C GLY A 105 -2.93 6.21 17.49
N ASN A 106 -2.72 7.49 17.77
CA ASN A 106 -2.79 8.53 16.74
C ASN A 106 -1.51 8.63 15.89
N ASP A 107 -0.38 8.24 16.46
CA ASP A 107 0.94 8.31 15.82
C ASP A 107 1.25 7.07 14.97
N CYS A 108 0.29 6.15 14.89
CA CYS A 108 0.40 4.92 14.12
C CYS A 108 0.47 5.25 12.62
N ILE A 109 1.57 4.86 11.99
CA ILE A 109 1.78 4.95 10.54
C ILE A 109 1.46 3.57 9.95
N LEU A 110 0.39 3.48 9.16
CA LEU A 110 -0.10 2.21 8.59
C LEU A 110 1.00 1.43 7.86
N GLU A 111 1.80 2.13 7.06
CA GLU A 111 2.82 1.58 6.16
C GLU A 111 4.07 1.04 6.87
N ARG A 112 4.16 1.27 8.17
CA ARG A 112 5.27 0.80 9.00
C ARG A 112 4.85 -0.41 9.82
N GLU A 113 4.89 -0.26 11.14
CA GLU A 113 4.65 -1.36 12.08
C GLU A 113 3.39 -2.20 11.81
N PRO A 114 2.18 -1.62 11.55
CA PRO A 114 0.98 -2.42 11.29
C PRO A 114 1.13 -3.37 10.12
N LEU A 115 1.56 -2.86 8.96
CA LEU A 115 1.73 -3.68 7.76
C LEU A 115 2.91 -4.64 7.88
N GLU A 116 3.99 -4.24 8.56
CA GLU A 116 5.14 -5.12 8.85
C GLU A 116 4.76 -6.25 9.81
N ARG A 117 4.00 -5.97 10.87
CA ARG A 117 3.50 -6.99 11.80
C ARG A 117 2.58 -7.96 11.09
N LEU A 118 1.68 -7.45 10.25
CA LEU A 118 0.79 -8.27 9.46
C LEU A 118 1.56 -9.20 8.51
N ALA A 119 2.59 -8.68 7.85
CA ALA A 119 3.44 -9.46 6.95
C ALA A 119 4.23 -10.56 7.68
N ARG A 120 4.71 -10.29 8.90
CA ARG A 120 5.44 -11.26 9.72
C ARG A 120 4.51 -12.30 10.35
N ALA A 121 3.31 -11.92 10.75
CA ALA A 121 2.41 -12.79 11.51
C ALA A 121 1.91 -13.98 10.68
N HIS A 122 1.70 -13.80 9.36
CA HIS A 122 1.21 -14.87 8.49
C HIS A 122 1.57 -14.62 7.02
N ALA A 123 2.29 -15.54 6.40
CA ALA A 123 2.52 -15.56 4.95
C ALA A 123 1.21 -15.63 4.13
N ARG A 124 0.07 -15.92 4.76
CA ARG A 124 -1.28 -15.96 4.16
C ARG A 124 -2.10 -14.70 4.40
N SER A 125 -1.59 -13.71 5.15
CA SER A 125 -2.33 -12.50 5.50
C SER A 125 -2.32 -11.44 4.40
N TRP A 126 -1.52 -11.65 3.36
CA TRP A 126 -1.33 -10.73 2.25
C TRP A 126 -1.60 -11.38 0.90
N ARG A 127 -2.18 -10.60 0.00
CA ARG A 127 -2.26 -10.93 -1.41
C ARG A 127 -1.89 -9.72 -2.25
N VAL A 128 -1.29 -9.98 -3.40
CA VAL A 128 -0.99 -8.97 -4.42
C VAL A 128 -2.10 -9.06 -5.46
N SER A 129 -2.81 -7.96 -5.64
CA SER A 129 -3.79 -7.82 -6.71
C SER A 129 -3.11 -7.07 -7.86
N ASN A 130 -3.05 -7.71 -8.98
CA ASN A 130 -2.70 -7.17 -10.30
C ASN A 130 -1.38 -6.37 -10.44
N ARG A 131 -0.52 -6.79 -11.35
CA ARG A 131 0.77 -6.19 -11.71
C ARG A 131 0.61 -5.08 -12.75
N ARG A 132 -0.18 -4.02 -12.52
CA ARG A 132 -0.31 -2.96 -13.51
C ARG A 132 -0.06 -1.57 -12.90
N GLN A 133 0.39 -0.67 -13.76
CA GLN A 133 0.88 0.66 -13.44
C GLN A 133 -0.19 1.53 -12.77
N VAL A 134 0.21 2.20 -11.71
CA VAL A 134 -0.48 3.36 -11.14
C VAL A 134 0.16 4.60 -11.78
N PHE A 135 -0.65 5.52 -12.24
CA PHE A 135 -0.20 6.83 -12.68
C PHE A 135 -0.46 7.81 -11.53
N GLY A 136 0.61 8.40 -11.00
CA GLY A 136 0.54 9.56 -10.12
C GLY A 136 0.78 10.83 -10.93
#